data_f434aced9ecef20a46f2b3afbf0f309d
#
_entry.id   f434aced9ecef20a46f2b3afbf0f309d
#
_cell.length_a   1.000
_cell.length_b   1.000
_cell.length_c   1.000
_cell.angle_alpha   90.00
_cell.angle_beta   90.00
_cell.angle_gamma   90.00
#
_symmetry.space_group_name_H-M   'P 1'
#
loop_
_entity.id
_entity.type
_entity.pdbx_description
1 polymer ?
#
loop_
_entity_poly.entity_id
_entity_poly.type
_entity_poly.pdbx_seq_one_letter_code
_entity_poly.pdbx_strand_id
1 'polypeptide(L)'
;MSNYKAKADRQSNKFMKSARAFLATKLTGNADGEIPPEFELNLTLLESYYKTFIMLQMEIDDMDSIVTEGRYGPMVSPVCAARDKACVRLESLMKQMGLTLKAGKMIGTTEVKKEQSVLERYMSGKAKK
;
A
#
# COMPACT_ATOMS: atom_id res chain seq x y z
N MET A 1 17.61 15.72 1.50
CA MET A 1 16.34 15.85 2.20
C MET A 1 15.24 16.36 1.33
N SER A 2 15.43 17.54 0.72
CA SER A 2 14.37 18.07 -0.14
C SER A 2 14.06 17.13 -1.29
N ASN A 3 15.06 16.38 -1.78
CA ASN A 3 14.83 15.41 -2.83
C ASN A 3 13.90 14.29 -2.42
N TYR A 4 14.03 13.88 -1.16
CA TYR A 4 13.14 12.82 -0.65
C TYR A 4 11.70 13.26 -0.70
N LYS A 5 11.46 14.48 -0.23
CA LYS A 5 10.11 14.99 -0.18
C LYS A 5 9.51 15.10 -1.58
N ALA A 6 10.26 15.64 -2.52
CA ALA A 6 9.77 15.80 -3.88
C ALA A 6 9.46 14.45 -4.52
N LYS A 7 10.35 13.49 -4.33
CA LYS A 7 10.13 12.15 -4.87
C LYS A 7 8.94 11.48 -4.19
N ALA A 8 8.85 11.63 -2.88
CA ALA A 8 7.75 11.04 -2.13
C ALA A 8 6.41 11.64 -2.57
N ASP A 9 6.39 12.95 -2.81
CA ASP A 9 5.17 13.60 -3.28
C ASP A 9 4.74 13.06 -4.63
N ARG A 10 5.69 12.89 -5.54
CA ARG A 10 5.36 12.35 -6.86
C ARG A 10 4.85 10.94 -6.79
N GLN A 11 5.51 10.09 -6.02
CA GLN A 11 5.07 8.70 -5.89
C GLN A 11 3.74 8.62 -5.16
N SER A 12 3.56 9.48 -4.17
CA SER A 12 2.30 9.52 -3.43
C SER A 12 1.15 9.94 -4.33
N ASN A 13 1.38 10.92 -5.19
CA ASN A 13 0.34 11.35 -6.12
C ASN A 13 -0.09 10.23 -7.05
N LYS A 14 0.89 9.48 -7.55
CA LYS A 14 0.58 8.32 -8.39
C LYS A 14 -0.20 7.26 -7.63
N PHE A 15 0.27 6.97 -6.42
CA PHE A 15 -0.37 5.97 -5.57
C PHE A 15 -1.80 6.36 -5.26
N MET A 16 -2.00 7.63 -4.88
CA MET A 16 -3.34 8.09 -4.53
C MET A 16 -4.28 8.09 -5.72
N LYS A 17 -3.75 8.43 -6.89
CA LYS A 17 -4.56 8.40 -8.10
C LYS A 17 -5.06 6.98 -8.35
N SER A 18 -4.17 6.01 -8.23
CA SER A 18 -4.55 4.61 -8.42
C SER A 18 -5.52 4.15 -7.35
N ALA A 19 -5.27 4.53 -6.09
CA ALA A 19 -6.13 4.13 -5.00
C ALA A 19 -7.53 4.71 -5.15
N ARG A 20 -7.62 5.97 -5.54
CA ARG A 20 -8.92 6.60 -5.75
C ARG A 20 -9.68 5.95 -6.89
N ALA A 21 -8.99 5.68 -7.99
CA ALA A 21 -9.65 5.04 -9.13
C ALA A 21 -10.14 3.65 -8.77
N PHE A 22 -9.33 2.91 -8.06
CA PHE A 22 -9.71 1.56 -7.64
C PHE A 22 -10.92 1.60 -6.71
N LEU A 23 -10.88 2.49 -5.72
CA LEU A 23 -11.97 2.61 -4.76
C LEU A 23 -13.25 3.08 -5.44
N ALA A 24 -13.15 4.07 -6.31
CA ALA A 24 -14.31 4.56 -7.03
C ALA A 24 -14.93 3.47 -7.90
N THR A 25 -14.10 2.68 -8.55
CA THR A 25 -14.61 1.58 -9.36
C THR A 25 -15.38 0.58 -8.52
N LYS A 26 -14.86 0.29 -7.33
CA LYS A 26 -15.53 -0.66 -6.45
C LYS A 26 -16.85 -0.14 -5.92
N LEU A 27 -16.89 1.13 -5.58
CA LEU A 27 -18.07 1.70 -4.93
C LEU A 27 -19.12 2.14 -5.92
N THR A 28 -18.71 2.58 -7.12
CA THR A 28 -19.66 3.14 -8.09
C THR A 28 -19.66 2.44 -9.43
N GLY A 29 -18.68 1.55 -9.65
CA GLY A 29 -18.53 0.90 -10.94
C GLY A 29 -17.83 1.75 -11.98
N ASN A 30 -17.34 2.91 -11.61
CA ASN A 30 -16.74 3.87 -12.52
C ASN A 30 -15.51 4.48 -11.86
N ALA A 31 -14.36 4.44 -12.54
CA ALA A 31 -13.13 4.97 -11.98
C ALA A 31 -13.19 6.46 -11.68
N ASP A 32 -14.08 7.17 -12.36
CA ASP A 32 -14.28 8.60 -12.11
C ASP A 32 -15.44 8.87 -11.19
N GLY A 33 -16.01 7.82 -10.58
CA GLY A 33 -17.15 7.97 -9.71
C GLY A 33 -16.81 8.74 -8.44
N GLU A 34 -17.86 9.23 -7.81
CA GLU A 34 -17.71 10.03 -6.61
C GLU A 34 -17.48 9.14 -5.40
N ILE A 35 -16.48 9.51 -4.60
CA ILE A 35 -16.14 8.74 -3.40
C ILE A 35 -16.84 9.36 -2.20
N PRO A 36 -17.51 8.54 -1.37
CA PRO A 36 -18.17 9.08 -0.18
C PRO A 36 -17.20 9.80 0.76
N PRO A 37 -17.68 10.82 1.48
CA PRO A 37 -16.81 11.61 2.35
C PRO A 37 -16.07 10.80 3.42
N GLU A 38 -16.67 9.75 3.93
CA GLU A 38 -16.00 8.95 4.95
C GLU A 38 -14.77 8.28 4.40
N PHE A 39 -14.75 7.95 3.13
CA PHE A 39 -13.55 7.39 2.50
C PHE A 39 -12.51 8.46 2.21
N GLU A 40 -12.94 9.71 2.05
CA GLU A 40 -11.99 10.79 1.84
C GLU A 40 -11.09 10.97 3.07
N LEU A 41 -11.64 10.83 4.25
CA LEU A 41 -10.85 10.91 5.47
C LEU A 41 -9.81 9.79 5.50
N ASN A 42 -10.23 8.59 5.14
CA ASN A 42 -9.31 7.46 5.11
C ASN A 42 -8.25 7.65 4.03
N LEU A 43 -8.62 8.23 2.90
CA LEU A 43 -7.66 8.51 1.84
C LEU A 43 -6.60 9.50 2.28
N THR A 44 -7.00 10.49 3.07
CA THR A 44 -6.03 11.45 3.61
C THR A 44 -5.01 10.76 4.51
N LEU A 45 -5.49 9.87 5.38
CA LEU A 45 -4.59 9.08 6.22
C LEU A 45 -3.71 8.16 5.40
N LEU A 46 -4.29 7.55 4.39
CA LEU A 46 -3.56 6.65 3.51
C LEU A 46 -2.39 7.36 2.84
N GLU A 47 -2.65 8.58 2.37
CA GLU A 47 -1.60 9.36 1.74
C GLU A 47 -0.48 9.68 2.72
N SER A 48 -0.84 10.07 3.92
CA SER A 48 0.14 10.38 4.96
C SER A 48 1.00 9.17 5.29
N TYR A 49 0.38 8.03 5.48
CA TYR A 49 1.10 6.80 5.78
C TYR A 49 2.02 6.40 4.64
N TYR A 50 1.52 6.52 3.42
CA TYR A 50 2.31 6.15 2.26
C TYR A 50 3.55 7.05 2.11
N LYS A 51 3.36 8.37 2.27
CA LYS A 51 4.48 9.30 2.20
C LYS A 51 5.54 8.99 3.25
N THR A 52 5.09 8.73 4.47
CA THR A 52 6.00 8.39 5.56
C THR A 52 6.79 7.14 5.22
N PHE A 53 6.10 6.12 4.74
CA PHE A 53 6.74 4.86 4.36
C PHE A 53 7.79 5.09 3.27
N ILE A 54 7.42 5.83 2.23
CA ILE A 54 8.31 6.06 1.09
C ILE A 54 9.55 6.86 1.51
N MET A 55 9.36 7.89 2.33
CA MET A 55 10.49 8.69 2.78
C MET A 55 11.45 7.87 3.63
N LEU A 56 10.92 7.03 4.50
CA LEU A 56 11.77 6.17 5.31
C LEU A 56 12.47 5.14 4.44
N GLN A 57 11.79 4.61 3.43
CA GLN A 57 12.41 3.66 2.52
C GLN A 57 13.55 4.30 1.74
N MET A 58 13.35 5.54 1.28
CA MET A 58 14.41 6.26 0.59
C MET A 58 15.61 6.48 1.48
N GLU A 59 15.35 6.79 2.73
CA GLU A 59 16.41 7.00 3.69
C GLU A 59 17.21 5.71 3.89
N ILE A 60 16.52 4.58 3.98
CA ILE A 60 17.18 3.29 4.10
C ILE A 60 18.00 2.97 2.86
N ASP A 61 17.42 3.24 1.69
CA ASP A 61 18.10 2.96 0.43
C ASP A 61 19.39 3.76 0.27
N ASP A 62 19.45 4.94 0.89
CA ASP A 62 20.64 5.79 0.81
C ASP A 62 21.68 5.46 1.86
N MET A 63 21.39 4.57 2.78
CA MET A 63 22.34 4.20 3.80
C MET A 63 23.41 3.27 3.23
N ASP A 64 24.65 3.50 3.65
CA ASP A 64 25.73 2.57 3.32
C ASP A 64 25.54 1.25 4.04
N SER A 65 24.98 1.32 5.24
CA SER A 65 24.72 0.13 6.03
C SER A 65 23.55 0.41 6.96
N ILE A 66 22.68 -0.58 7.13
CA ILE A 66 21.57 -0.47 8.06
C ILE A 66 22.01 -0.79 9.49
N VAL A 67 23.24 -1.22 9.68
CA VAL A 67 23.78 -1.51 10.99
C VAL A 67 24.51 -0.26 11.50
N THR A 68 24.17 0.18 12.70
CA THR A 68 24.78 1.35 13.31
C THR A 68 25.36 0.96 14.65
N GLU A 69 26.23 1.84 15.17
CA GLU A 69 26.81 1.65 16.50
C GLU A 69 25.80 1.97 17.56
N GLY A 70 25.43 1.00 18.34
CA GLY A 70 24.54 1.19 19.44
C GLY A 70 25.28 1.25 20.76
N ARG A 71 24.51 1.50 21.82
CA ARG A 71 25.09 1.60 23.15
C ARG A 71 25.77 0.30 23.57
N TYR A 72 25.24 -0.82 23.15
CA TYR A 72 25.75 -2.12 23.56
C TYR A 72 26.34 -2.89 22.36
N GLY A 73 26.75 -2.15 21.32
CA GLY A 73 27.33 -2.77 20.15
C GLY A 73 26.54 -2.46 18.90
N PRO A 74 26.87 -3.14 17.80
CA PRO A 74 26.15 -2.91 16.54
C PRO A 74 24.67 -3.20 16.67
N MET A 75 23.86 -2.38 16.03
CA MET A 75 22.40 -2.58 16.03
C MET A 75 21.84 -2.10 14.71
N VAL A 76 20.66 -2.60 14.37
CA VAL A 76 19.96 -2.16 13.18
C VAL A 76 19.47 -0.73 13.38
N SER A 77 19.59 0.09 12.34
CA SER A 77 19.18 1.48 12.42
C SER A 77 17.71 1.60 12.82
N PRO A 78 17.39 2.57 13.72
CA PRO A 78 16.00 2.79 14.11
C PRO A 78 15.09 3.16 12.95
N VAL A 79 15.66 3.65 11.85
CA VAL A 79 14.87 3.99 10.68
C VAL A 79 14.19 2.75 10.10
N CYS A 80 14.86 1.59 10.20
CA CYS A 80 14.28 0.35 9.71
C CYS A 80 13.03 -0.03 10.49
N ALA A 81 13.08 0.13 11.81
CA ALA A 81 11.91 -0.16 12.65
C ALA A 81 10.79 0.83 12.35
N ALA A 82 11.12 2.09 12.14
CA ALA A 82 10.13 3.11 11.80
C ALA A 82 9.48 2.78 10.45
N ARG A 83 10.29 2.35 9.46
CA ARG A 83 9.77 1.96 8.17
C ARG A 83 8.81 0.79 8.29
N ASP A 84 9.17 -0.19 9.11
CA ASP A 84 8.31 -1.37 9.29
C ASP A 84 6.99 -0.99 9.95
N LYS A 85 7.01 -0.09 10.92
CA LYS A 85 5.78 0.38 11.54
C LYS A 85 4.90 1.12 10.55
N ALA A 86 5.51 1.96 9.72
CA ALA A 86 4.77 2.69 8.70
C ALA A 86 4.14 1.71 7.71
N CYS A 87 4.87 0.67 7.35
CA CYS A 87 4.38 -0.34 6.44
C CYS A 87 3.16 -1.06 7.02
N VAL A 88 3.22 -1.43 8.29
CA VAL A 88 2.11 -2.12 8.94
C VAL A 88 0.87 -1.24 8.98
N ARG A 89 1.04 0.04 9.31
CA ARG A 89 -0.08 0.97 9.33
C ARG A 89 -0.69 1.15 7.94
N LEU A 90 0.17 1.27 6.95
CA LEU A 90 -0.27 1.42 5.58
C LEU A 90 -1.07 0.20 5.13
N GLU A 91 -0.52 -0.98 5.36
CA GLU A 91 -1.19 -2.22 4.97
C GLU A 91 -2.51 -2.39 5.69
N SER A 92 -2.53 -2.06 6.97
CA SER A 92 -3.75 -2.19 7.76
C SER A 92 -4.87 -1.31 7.21
N LEU A 93 -4.52 -0.06 6.88
CA LEU A 93 -5.51 0.85 6.33
C LEU A 93 -5.96 0.42 4.95
N MET A 94 -5.03 -0.05 4.12
CA MET A 94 -5.38 -0.55 2.81
C MET A 94 -6.33 -1.73 2.90
N LYS A 95 -6.11 -2.62 3.86
CA LYS A 95 -7.02 -3.74 4.08
C LYS A 95 -8.40 -3.24 4.44
N GLN A 96 -8.47 -2.27 5.35
CA GLN A 96 -9.76 -1.73 5.78
C GLN A 96 -10.52 -1.09 4.63
N MET A 97 -9.79 -0.53 3.68
CA MET A 97 -10.40 0.13 2.54
C MET A 97 -10.61 -0.80 1.34
N GLY A 98 -10.20 -2.06 1.47
CA GLY A 98 -10.35 -3.01 0.39
C GLY A 98 -9.41 -2.79 -0.77
N LEU A 99 -8.26 -2.20 -0.51
CA LEU A 99 -7.30 -1.87 -1.56
C LEU A 99 -6.25 -2.95 -1.79
N THR A 100 -6.20 -3.98 -0.94
CA THR A 100 -5.31 -5.10 -1.17
C THR A 100 -6.05 -6.16 -1.95
N LEU A 101 -5.30 -7.03 -2.58
CA LEU A 101 -5.91 -8.10 -3.35
C LEU A 101 -6.83 -8.95 -2.49
N LYS A 102 -6.37 -9.33 -1.32
CA LYS A 102 -7.16 -10.16 -0.42
C LYS A 102 -8.41 -9.43 0.03
N ALA A 103 -8.28 -8.19 0.45
CA ALA A 103 -9.42 -7.40 0.90
C ALA A 103 -10.38 -7.12 -0.23
N GLY A 104 -9.85 -6.86 -1.42
CA GLY A 104 -10.69 -6.65 -2.58
C GLY A 104 -11.50 -7.89 -2.91
N LYS A 105 -10.88 -9.04 -2.75
CA LYS A 105 -11.59 -10.30 -2.95
C LYS A 105 -12.72 -10.45 -1.95
N MET A 106 -12.47 -10.10 -0.71
CA MET A 106 -13.50 -10.18 0.32
C MET A 106 -14.68 -9.24 0.04
N ILE A 107 -14.37 -8.11 -0.58
CA ILE A 107 -15.41 -7.18 -0.99
C ILE A 107 -16.15 -7.72 -2.21
N GLY A 108 -15.54 -8.67 -2.92
CA GLY A 108 -16.22 -9.33 -4.01
C GLY A 108 -16.07 -8.64 -5.34
N THR A 109 -14.91 -8.09 -5.61
CA THR A 109 -14.68 -7.47 -6.90
C THR A 109 -14.62 -8.51 -7.99
N THR A 110 -15.15 -8.15 -9.11
CA THR A 110 -15.21 -9.06 -10.24
C THR A 110 -13.81 -9.42 -10.74
N GLU A 111 -12.94 -8.45 -10.80
CA GLU A 111 -11.60 -8.69 -11.30
C GLU A 111 -10.83 -9.63 -10.40
N VAL A 112 -10.90 -9.39 -9.11
CA VAL A 112 -10.21 -10.24 -8.15
C VAL A 112 -10.77 -11.65 -8.22
N LYS A 113 -12.06 -11.78 -8.35
CA LYS A 113 -12.70 -13.07 -8.49
C LYS A 113 -12.22 -13.80 -9.72
N LYS A 114 -12.08 -13.07 -10.81
CA LYS A 114 -11.61 -13.67 -12.05
C LYS A 114 -10.22 -14.24 -11.88
N GLU A 115 -9.32 -13.46 -11.33
CA GLU A 115 -7.96 -13.94 -11.10
C GLU A 115 -7.95 -15.12 -10.16
N GLN A 116 -8.78 -15.06 -9.16
CA GLN A 116 -8.89 -16.14 -8.21
C GLN A 116 -9.34 -17.43 -8.91
N SER A 117 -10.32 -17.31 -9.76
CA SER A 117 -10.83 -18.45 -10.50
C SER A 117 -9.76 -19.11 -11.35
N VAL A 118 -8.99 -18.29 -12.05
CA VAL A 118 -7.92 -18.80 -12.88
C VAL A 118 -6.88 -19.53 -12.02
N LEU A 119 -6.54 -18.92 -10.92
CA LEU A 119 -5.58 -19.52 -10.01
C LEU A 119 -6.10 -20.82 -9.44
N GLU A 120 -7.35 -20.86 -9.08
CA GLU A 120 -7.96 -22.06 -8.53
C GLU A 120 -7.97 -23.19 -9.54
N ARG A 121 -8.25 -22.89 -10.77
CA ARG A 121 -8.23 -23.90 -11.81
C ARG A 121 -6.83 -24.47 -11.98
N TYR A 122 -5.85 -23.61 -11.93
CA TYR A 122 -4.48 -24.06 -11.98
C TYR A 122 -4.17 -25.03 -10.87
N MET A 123 -4.52 -24.62 -9.66
CA MET A 123 -4.14 -25.37 -8.49
C MET A 123 -4.94 -26.66 -8.34
N SER A 124 -6.15 -26.68 -8.82
CA SER A 124 -6.94 -27.88 -8.73
C SER A 124 -6.70 -28.81 -9.92
N GLY A 125 -5.71 -28.46 -10.75
CA GLY A 125 -5.40 -29.28 -11.87
C GLY A 125 -6.31 -29.01 -13.00
N LYS A 126 -6.84 -28.05 -12.90
CA LYS A 126 -7.67 -27.67 -13.76
C LYS A 126 -8.73 -28.24 -13.93
N ALA A 127 -8.92 -28.67 -13.21
CA ALA A 127 -9.98 -29.36 -13.21
C ALA A 127 -11.13 -28.82 -13.76
N LYS A 128 -11.39 -28.31 -13.93
CA LYS A 128 -12.51 -27.93 -14.36
C LYS A 128 -12.55 -27.56 -15.48
N LYS A 129 -12.23 -27.73 -15.78
CA LYS A 129 -12.34 -27.40 -16.66
C LYS A 129 -12.70 -27.41 -16.97
#